data_bfe66914a3a030d5a811cfb06f87ec23
#
_entry.id   bfe66914a3a030d5a811cfb06f87ec23
#
_cell.length_a   1.000
_cell.length_b   1.000
_cell.length_c   1.000
_cell.angle_alpha   90.00
_cell.angle_beta   90.00
_cell.angle_gamma   90.00
#
_symmetry.space_group_name_H-M   'P 1'
#
loop_
_entity.id
_entity.type
_entity.pdbx_description
1 polymer ?
#
loop_
_entity_poly.entity_id
_entity_poly.type
_entity_poly.pdbx_seq_one_letter_code
_entity_poly.pdbx_strand_id
1 'polypeptide(L)'
;MRLTEVEKDLFSVDPQYSLAHCISADFALGAGIAKQFDTRFNMRYELFEKYGSYHFTGGKCLKIGSVFNLVTKDKCWQKPTYKALREALEDMKKQVVTLKIKHLAMPLIGCGLDKLEWDRVRELLEKVFADTDVDIMVCYR
;
A
#
# COMPACT_ATOMS: atom_id res chain seq x y z
N MET A 1 -5.55 -7.56 15.32
CA MET A 1 -5.87 -7.08 13.95
C MET A 1 -7.12 -7.78 13.46
N ARG A 2 -7.96 -7.06 12.72
CA ARG A 2 -9.14 -7.62 12.07
C ARG A 2 -9.01 -7.38 10.58
N LEU A 3 -9.14 -8.42 9.76
CA LEU A 3 -9.05 -8.32 8.31
C LEU A 3 -10.36 -8.80 7.69
N THR A 4 -10.96 -7.98 6.84
CA THR A 4 -12.17 -8.33 6.08
C THR A 4 -11.92 -8.11 4.60
N GLU A 5 -12.51 -8.98 3.76
CA GLU A 5 -12.44 -8.87 2.30
C GLU A 5 -13.83 -8.54 1.80
N VAL A 6 -13.96 -7.44 1.04
CA VAL A 6 -15.25 -6.92 0.61
C VAL A 6 -15.22 -6.60 -0.88
N GLU A 7 -16.27 -6.98 -1.60
CA GLU A 7 -16.44 -6.55 -2.99
C GLU A 7 -16.94 -5.10 -2.98
N LYS A 8 -16.02 -4.17 -3.23
CA LYS A 8 -16.29 -2.75 -3.09
C LYS A 8 -15.24 -1.93 -3.82
N ASP A 9 -15.63 -0.75 -4.30
CA ASP A 9 -14.67 0.23 -4.81
C ASP A 9 -13.85 0.78 -3.63
N LEU A 10 -12.52 0.66 -3.72
CA LEU A 10 -11.62 1.15 -2.69
C LEU A 10 -11.86 2.63 -2.38
N PHE A 11 -12.16 3.43 -3.39
CA PHE A 11 -12.32 4.87 -3.23
C PHE A 11 -13.69 5.28 -2.68
N SER A 12 -14.57 4.30 -2.41
CA SER A 12 -15.88 4.55 -1.81
C SER A 12 -15.91 4.27 -0.31
N VAL A 13 -14.79 3.89 0.29
CA VAL A 13 -14.75 3.60 1.74
C VAL A 13 -14.95 4.89 2.55
N ASP A 14 -15.38 4.71 3.79
CA ASP A 14 -15.59 5.83 4.72
C ASP A 14 -14.29 6.64 4.86
N PRO A 15 -14.38 8.00 4.92
CA PRO A 15 -13.20 8.86 5.06
C PRO A 15 -12.32 8.58 6.28
N GLN A 16 -12.82 7.88 7.29
CA GLN A 16 -12.00 7.51 8.44
C GLN A 16 -10.88 6.51 8.09
N TYR A 17 -11.00 5.81 6.95
CA TYR A 17 -9.98 4.85 6.52
C TYR A 17 -8.82 5.56 5.86
N SER A 18 -7.60 5.20 6.29
CA SER A 18 -6.40 5.50 5.51
C SER A 18 -6.32 4.46 4.40
N LEU A 19 -5.73 4.83 3.27
CA LEU A 19 -5.62 3.95 2.11
C LEU A 19 -4.18 3.47 1.94
N ALA A 20 -4.01 2.29 1.36
CA ALA A 20 -2.70 1.75 1.04
C ALA A 20 -2.73 1.11 -0.35
N HIS A 21 -1.63 1.22 -1.07
CA HIS A 21 -1.43 0.56 -2.36
C HIS A 21 0.06 0.37 -2.63
N CYS A 22 0.40 -0.39 -3.67
CA CYS A 22 1.80 -0.66 -4.03
C CYS A 22 2.26 0.25 -5.17
N ILE A 23 3.50 0.71 -5.07
CA ILE A 23 4.15 1.54 -6.09
C ILE A 23 5.57 1.04 -6.35
N SER A 24 6.21 1.55 -7.40
CA SER A 24 7.64 1.38 -7.66
C SER A 24 8.41 2.63 -7.20
N ALA A 25 9.69 2.46 -6.87
CA ALA A 25 10.52 3.56 -6.35
C ALA A 25 10.76 4.68 -7.36
N ASP A 26 10.52 4.43 -8.65
CA ASP A 26 10.62 5.45 -9.70
C ASP A 26 9.38 6.35 -9.78
N PHE A 27 8.37 6.11 -8.93
CA PHE A 27 7.11 6.87 -8.88
C PHE A 27 6.40 6.96 -10.23
N ALA A 28 6.41 5.86 -10.99
CA ALA A 28 5.77 5.86 -12.31
C ALA A 28 4.24 5.97 -12.23
N LEU A 29 3.60 5.21 -11.34
CA LEU A 29 2.14 5.20 -11.13
C LEU A 29 1.35 5.24 -12.45
N GLY A 30 1.80 4.49 -13.44
CA GLY A 30 1.29 4.61 -14.81
C GLY A 30 0.23 3.59 -15.19
N ALA A 31 -0.12 2.64 -14.32
CA ALA A 31 -1.05 1.57 -14.66
C ALA A 31 -1.82 1.08 -13.44
N GLY A 32 -2.93 0.41 -13.68
CA GLY A 32 -3.74 -0.21 -12.64
C GLY A 32 -4.24 0.76 -11.59
N ILE A 33 -4.33 0.28 -10.35
CA ILE A 33 -4.86 1.08 -9.23
C ILE A 33 -3.94 2.27 -8.91
N ALA A 34 -2.63 2.13 -9.11
CA ALA A 34 -1.69 3.23 -8.86
C ALA A 34 -2.00 4.46 -9.72
N LYS A 35 -2.41 4.24 -10.97
CA LYS A 35 -2.83 5.33 -11.86
C LYS A 35 -4.06 6.05 -11.30
N GLN A 36 -4.99 5.33 -10.69
CA GLN A 36 -6.17 5.94 -10.06
C GLN A 36 -5.78 6.79 -8.86
N PHE A 37 -4.80 6.33 -8.07
CA PHE A 37 -4.26 7.14 -6.96
C PHE A 37 -3.62 8.41 -7.49
N ASP A 38 -2.89 8.33 -8.59
CA ASP A 38 -2.31 9.52 -9.20
C ASP A 38 -3.38 10.51 -9.67
N THR A 39 -4.39 10.02 -10.38
CA THR A 39 -5.47 10.85 -10.88
C THR A 39 -6.26 11.52 -9.76
N ARG A 40 -6.57 10.78 -8.69
CA ARG A 40 -7.44 11.27 -7.60
C ARG A 40 -6.72 12.17 -6.61
N PHE A 41 -5.44 11.89 -6.33
CA PHE A 41 -4.71 12.53 -5.24
C PHE A 41 -3.49 13.31 -5.71
N ASN A 42 -3.26 13.42 -7.03
CA ASN A 42 -2.04 14.02 -7.55
C ASN A 42 -0.80 13.35 -6.94
N MET A 43 -0.89 12.03 -6.78
CA MET A 43 0.04 11.27 -5.94
C MET A 43 1.47 11.33 -6.44
N ARG A 44 1.68 11.22 -7.74
CA ARG A 44 3.01 11.26 -8.33
C ARG A 44 3.71 12.59 -8.02
N TYR A 45 3.00 13.70 -8.19
CA TYR A 45 3.51 15.02 -7.86
C TYR A 45 3.86 15.13 -6.37
N GLU A 46 2.95 14.69 -5.50
CA GLU A 46 3.15 14.75 -4.05
C GLU A 46 4.34 13.89 -3.61
N LEU A 47 4.51 12.72 -4.21
CA LEU A 47 5.66 11.85 -3.92
C LEU A 47 6.97 12.53 -4.33
N PHE A 48 7.03 13.12 -5.52
CA PHE A 48 8.23 13.82 -5.95
C PHE A 48 8.54 15.04 -5.09
N GLU A 49 7.52 15.79 -4.69
CA GLU A 49 7.72 16.95 -3.82
C GLU A 49 8.28 16.55 -2.45
N LYS A 50 7.73 15.53 -1.84
CA LYS A 50 8.13 15.14 -0.48
C LYS A 50 9.37 14.25 -0.45
N TYR A 51 9.51 13.34 -1.40
CA TYR A 51 10.53 12.29 -1.37
C TYR A 51 11.46 12.29 -2.58
N GLY A 52 11.29 13.19 -3.53
CA GLY A 52 12.03 13.15 -4.80
C GLY A 52 13.55 13.33 -4.69
N SER A 53 14.03 13.93 -3.59
CA SER A 53 15.47 14.09 -3.36
C SER A 53 16.11 12.87 -2.70
N TYR A 54 15.30 11.86 -2.33
CA TYR A 54 15.79 10.64 -1.70
C TYR A 54 15.87 9.52 -2.71
N HIS A 55 16.74 8.56 -2.43
CA HIS A 55 16.86 7.35 -3.23
C HIS A 55 16.24 6.19 -2.48
N PHE A 56 15.22 5.56 -3.07
CA PHE A 56 14.52 4.44 -2.44
C PHE A 56 14.68 3.16 -3.24
N THR A 57 14.65 2.04 -2.52
CA THR A 57 14.52 0.70 -3.08
C THR A 57 13.25 0.07 -2.52
N GLY A 58 12.87 -1.11 -3.01
CA GLY A 58 11.73 -1.84 -2.44
C GLY A 58 11.88 -2.07 -0.95
N GLY A 59 10.76 -2.12 -0.24
CA GLY A 59 10.74 -2.37 1.20
C GLY A 59 10.49 -1.13 2.07
N LYS A 60 9.98 -0.06 1.50
CA LYS A 60 9.65 1.17 2.22
C LYS A 60 8.17 1.51 2.08
N CYS A 61 7.66 2.30 3.04
CA CYS A 61 6.32 2.85 2.97
C CYS A 61 6.37 4.37 3.06
N LEU A 62 5.90 5.04 2.01
CA LEU A 62 5.94 6.50 1.91
C LEU A 62 4.53 7.05 2.08
N LYS A 63 4.29 7.75 3.19
CA LYS A 63 2.97 8.31 3.50
C LYS A 63 2.81 9.68 2.86
N ILE A 64 1.69 9.86 2.15
CA ILE A 64 1.24 11.16 1.62
C ILE A 64 -0.19 11.35 2.11
N GLY A 65 -0.43 12.37 2.94
CA GLY A 65 -1.74 12.56 3.53
C GLY A 65 -2.22 11.31 4.25
N SER A 66 -3.37 10.79 3.89
CA SER A 66 -3.92 9.55 4.45
C SER A 66 -3.64 8.33 3.55
N VAL A 67 -2.67 8.42 2.64
CA VAL A 67 -2.33 7.33 1.73
C VAL A 67 -0.94 6.79 2.06
N PHE A 68 -0.87 5.47 2.23
CA PHE A 68 0.38 4.75 2.42
C PHE A 68 0.81 4.14 1.08
N ASN A 69 1.94 4.60 0.56
CA ASN A 69 2.49 4.11 -0.70
C ASN A 69 3.57 3.08 -0.38
N LEU A 70 3.25 1.81 -0.61
CA LEU A 70 4.15 0.69 -0.33
C LEU A 70 5.09 0.51 -1.52
N VAL A 71 6.37 0.79 -1.31
CA VAL A 71 7.39 0.62 -2.37
C VAL A 71 7.81 -0.84 -2.37
N THR A 72 7.39 -1.58 -3.39
CA THR A 72 7.60 -3.03 -3.47
C THR A 72 8.61 -3.44 -4.54
N LYS A 73 9.07 -2.51 -5.37
CA LYS A 73 10.05 -2.75 -6.43
C LYS A 73 10.74 -1.45 -6.80
N ASP A 74 11.92 -1.55 -7.42
CA ASP A 74 12.71 -0.38 -7.75
C ASP A 74 12.19 0.35 -9.00
N LYS A 75 11.88 -0.41 -10.05
CA LYS A 75 11.43 0.14 -11.34
C LYS A 75 10.07 -0.43 -11.71
N CYS A 76 9.27 0.37 -12.43
CA CYS A 76 7.89 0.00 -12.75
C CYS A 76 7.77 -1.29 -13.59
N TRP A 77 8.79 -1.63 -14.36
CA TRP A 77 8.79 -2.84 -15.21
C TRP A 77 9.28 -4.09 -14.47
N GLN A 78 9.75 -3.96 -13.23
CA GLN A 78 10.20 -5.11 -12.44
C GLN A 78 9.01 -5.79 -11.75
N LYS A 79 9.22 -7.03 -11.33
CA LYS A 79 8.26 -7.77 -10.52
C LYS A 79 8.61 -7.61 -9.04
N PRO A 80 7.66 -7.36 -8.15
CA PRO A 80 7.93 -7.27 -6.72
C PRO A 80 8.27 -8.66 -6.15
N THR A 81 8.90 -8.66 -4.98
CA THR A 81 9.16 -9.89 -4.22
C THR A 81 8.30 -9.87 -2.95
N TYR A 82 8.04 -11.06 -2.41
CA TYR A 82 7.36 -11.15 -1.11
C TYR A 82 8.19 -10.53 0.01
N LYS A 83 9.51 -10.60 -0.10
CA LYS A 83 10.42 -9.98 0.87
C LYS A 83 10.23 -8.46 0.87
N ALA A 84 10.24 -7.82 -0.28
CA ALA A 84 10.07 -6.38 -0.40
C ALA A 84 8.69 -5.94 0.09
N LEU A 85 7.66 -6.72 -0.24
CA LEU A 85 6.31 -6.43 0.25
C LEU A 85 6.25 -6.52 1.77
N ARG A 86 6.82 -7.58 2.36
CA ARG A 86 6.85 -7.74 3.81
C ARG A 86 7.55 -6.58 4.49
N GLU A 87 8.70 -6.17 3.96
CA GLU A 87 9.46 -5.04 4.52
C GLU A 87 8.67 -3.74 4.43
N ALA A 88 7.98 -3.50 3.30
CA ALA A 88 7.13 -2.33 3.14
C ALA A 88 5.96 -2.36 4.12
N LEU A 89 5.35 -3.53 4.34
CA LEU A 89 4.27 -3.70 5.31
C LEU A 89 4.74 -3.47 6.74
N GLU A 90 5.95 -3.92 7.09
CA GLU A 90 6.54 -3.68 8.39
C GLU A 90 6.79 -2.19 8.62
N ASP A 91 7.24 -1.47 7.60
CA ASP A 91 7.42 -0.03 7.66
C ASP A 91 6.08 0.68 7.82
N MET A 92 5.05 0.24 7.09
CA MET A 92 3.69 0.77 7.24
C MET A 92 3.17 0.53 8.65
N LYS A 93 3.40 -0.67 9.22
CA LYS A 93 2.97 -0.99 10.58
C LYS A 93 3.56 -0.02 11.59
N LYS A 94 4.84 0.31 11.48
CA LYS A 94 5.48 1.27 12.38
C LYS A 94 4.75 2.61 12.37
N GLN A 95 4.38 3.08 11.18
CA GLN A 95 3.66 4.34 11.03
C GLN A 95 2.23 4.25 11.55
N VAL A 96 1.54 3.16 11.27
CA VAL A 96 0.17 2.92 11.74
C VAL A 96 0.12 2.94 13.27
N VAL A 97 1.06 2.27 13.92
CA VAL A 97 1.13 2.22 15.39
C VAL A 97 1.48 3.59 15.96
N THR A 98 2.49 4.25 15.42
CA THR A 98 2.95 5.57 15.89
C THR A 98 1.84 6.61 15.75
N LEU A 99 1.12 6.61 14.63
CA LEU A 99 0.07 7.58 14.33
C LEU A 99 -1.29 7.16 14.89
N LYS A 100 -1.38 6.01 15.56
CA LYS A 100 -2.61 5.47 16.14
C LYS A 100 -3.74 5.31 15.12
N ILE A 101 -3.39 4.85 13.92
CA ILE A 101 -4.37 4.61 12.86
C ILE A 101 -5.13 3.33 13.18
N LYS A 102 -6.46 3.40 13.12
CA LYS A 102 -7.35 2.29 13.47
C LYS A 102 -7.99 1.62 12.26
N HIS A 103 -8.09 2.33 11.14
CA HIS A 103 -8.81 1.85 9.96
C HIS A 103 -7.92 2.01 8.72
N LEU A 104 -7.72 0.92 8.01
CA LEU A 104 -6.85 0.88 6.84
C LEU A 104 -7.58 0.11 5.74
N ALA A 105 -7.66 0.68 4.54
CA ALA A 105 -8.26 0.01 3.39
C ALA A 105 -7.26 -0.09 2.26
N MET A 106 -7.31 -1.21 1.54
CA MET A 106 -6.38 -1.49 0.45
C MET A 106 -7.01 -2.42 -0.57
N PRO A 107 -6.49 -2.44 -1.80
CA PRO A 107 -6.91 -3.46 -2.77
C PRO A 107 -6.23 -4.79 -2.48
N LEU A 108 -6.36 -5.77 -3.37
CA LEU A 108 -5.57 -7.00 -3.33
C LEU A 108 -4.12 -6.64 -3.70
N ILE A 109 -3.40 -6.09 -2.73
CA ILE A 109 -2.06 -5.53 -2.98
C ILE A 109 -1.11 -6.57 -3.56
N GLY A 110 -0.35 -6.15 -4.59
CA GLY A 110 0.62 -7.01 -5.27
C GLY A 110 0.01 -8.07 -6.18
N CYS A 111 -1.31 -8.19 -6.27
CA CYS A 111 -1.97 -9.30 -6.96
C CYS A 111 -2.60 -8.92 -8.31
N GLY A 112 -2.57 -7.64 -8.69
CA GLY A 112 -3.04 -7.20 -10.01
C GLY A 112 -1.98 -7.44 -11.06
N LEU A 113 -1.44 -6.36 -11.61
CA LEU A 113 -0.39 -6.41 -12.62
C LEU A 113 0.88 -7.09 -12.11
N ASP A 114 1.16 -7.00 -10.81
CA ASP A 114 2.34 -7.57 -10.17
C ASP A 114 2.27 -9.08 -9.95
N LYS A 115 1.08 -9.66 -10.01
CA LYS A 115 0.83 -11.11 -10.04
C LYS A 115 1.30 -11.92 -8.84
N LEU A 116 1.39 -11.32 -7.65
CA LEU A 116 1.61 -12.09 -6.42
C LEU A 116 0.32 -12.85 -6.07
N GLU A 117 0.47 -13.93 -5.30
CA GLU A 117 -0.68 -14.75 -4.89
C GLU A 117 -1.32 -14.18 -3.63
N TRP A 118 -2.63 -13.92 -3.70
CA TRP A 118 -3.35 -13.27 -2.60
C TRP A 118 -3.27 -14.07 -1.28
N ASP A 119 -3.36 -15.38 -1.31
CA ASP A 119 -3.29 -16.17 -0.08
C ASP A 119 -1.99 -15.92 0.68
N ARG A 120 -0.88 -15.80 -0.05
CA ARG A 120 0.43 -15.51 0.54
C ARG A 120 0.52 -14.07 1.04
N VAL A 121 -0.05 -13.14 0.29
CA VAL A 121 -0.07 -11.72 0.70
C VAL A 121 -0.93 -11.56 1.96
N ARG A 122 -2.08 -12.21 2.02
CA ARG A 122 -2.94 -12.18 3.20
C ARG A 122 -2.21 -12.71 4.43
N GLU A 123 -1.47 -13.82 4.29
CA GLU A 123 -0.66 -14.36 5.39
C GLU A 123 0.36 -13.34 5.89
N LEU A 124 1.02 -12.62 4.98
CA LEU A 124 1.96 -11.57 5.37
C LEU A 124 1.27 -10.47 6.16
N LEU A 125 0.11 -10.02 5.70
CA LEU A 125 -0.68 -9.01 6.40
C LEU A 125 -1.05 -9.49 7.81
N GLU A 126 -1.53 -10.71 7.93
CA GLU A 126 -1.92 -11.29 9.20
C GLU A 126 -0.74 -11.41 10.16
N LYS A 127 0.42 -11.81 9.67
CA LYS A 127 1.62 -11.92 10.49
C LYS A 127 2.15 -10.56 10.93
N VAL A 128 2.25 -9.61 9.99
CA VAL A 128 2.82 -8.30 10.28
C VAL A 128 1.95 -7.53 11.29
N PHE A 129 0.64 -7.58 11.13
CA PHE A 129 -0.29 -6.77 11.94
C PHE A 129 -0.93 -7.55 13.10
N ALA A 130 -0.50 -8.79 13.37
CA ALA A 130 -1.11 -9.67 14.35
C ALA A 130 -1.23 -9.06 15.75
N ASP A 131 -0.24 -8.26 16.17
CA ASP A 131 -0.19 -7.65 17.49
C ASP A 131 -0.74 -6.22 17.55
N THR A 132 -1.50 -5.83 16.53
CA THR A 132 -2.14 -4.51 16.46
C THR A 132 -3.65 -4.64 16.63
N ASP A 133 -4.32 -3.50 16.87
CA ASP A 133 -5.79 -3.45 16.92
C ASP A 133 -6.39 -2.80 15.67
N VAL A 134 -5.61 -2.71 14.57
CA VAL A 134 -6.08 -2.07 13.34
C VAL A 134 -7.11 -2.94 12.61
N ASP A 135 -8.13 -2.28 12.06
CA ASP A 135 -9.09 -2.91 11.15
C ASP A 135 -8.59 -2.70 9.71
N ILE A 136 -8.35 -3.81 9.02
CA ILE A 136 -7.92 -3.79 7.62
C ILE A 136 -9.08 -4.26 6.74
N MET A 137 -9.50 -3.41 5.82
CA MET A 137 -10.51 -3.75 4.83
C MET A 137 -9.82 -3.91 3.48
N VAL A 138 -9.92 -5.10 2.90
CA VAL A 138 -9.39 -5.39 1.57
C VAL A 138 -10.54 -5.32 0.58
N CYS A 139 -10.45 -4.36 -0.35
CA CYS A 139 -11.50 -4.10 -1.33
C CYS A 139 -11.13 -4.69 -2.67
N TYR A 140 -12.01 -5.53 -3.22
CA TYR A 140 -11.82 -6.13 -4.55
C TYR A 140 -13.07 -5.91 -5.40
N ARG A 141 -12.91 -6.09 -6.72
CA ARG A 141 -14.03 -5.98 -7.66
C ARG A 141 -13.99 -7.10 -8.67
#